data_8d31cb3a4cb76d08c4bcbdd61395856e
#
_entry.id   8d31cb3a4cb76d08c4bcbdd61395856e
#
_cell.length_a   1.000
_cell.length_b   1.000
_cell.length_c   1.000
_cell.angle_alpha   90.00
_cell.angle_beta   90.00
_cell.angle_gamma   90.00
#
_symmetry.space_group_name_H-M   'P 1'
#
loop_
_entity.id
_entity.type
_entity.pdbx_description
1 polymer ?
#
loop_
_entity_poly.entity_id
_entity_poly.type
_entity_poly.pdbx_seq_one_letter_code
_entity_poly.pdbx_strand_id
1 'polypeptide(L)'
;ILVLAWSLGDLVSNQLQAGAFVYNTLQSASISTAILPACLFIVGAGLSFSTGTSWGTFGILIPMATSLFPEGSTMLVISIASILAGAVCGDHISPISDTTIMASTGAKCNHLYHVTTQIPYALVVASACFIGYLVAGFTQNVLLTLFVAFVSLCIIIFVIRLYQKKSS
;
A
#
# COMPACT_ATOMS: atom_id res chain seq x y z
N ILE A 1 -9.67 -14.08 -13.11
CA ILE A 1 -9.44 -13.21 -11.95
C ILE A 1 -9.56 -11.75 -12.37
N LEU A 2 -8.78 -11.22 -13.31
CA LEU A 2 -8.79 -9.80 -13.71
C LEU A 2 -10.17 -9.30 -14.17
N VAL A 3 -10.91 -10.06 -14.97
CA VAL A 3 -12.25 -9.68 -15.44
C VAL A 3 -13.21 -9.53 -14.25
N LEU A 4 -13.18 -10.45 -13.29
CA LEU A 4 -14.01 -10.35 -12.09
C LEU A 4 -13.58 -9.17 -11.20
N ALA A 5 -12.29 -8.91 -11.08
CA ALA A 5 -11.78 -7.76 -10.33
C ALA A 5 -12.24 -6.43 -10.96
N TRP A 6 -12.20 -6.32 -12.28
CA TRP A 6 -12.69 -5.13 -12.99
C TRP A 6 -14.21 -4.96 -12.88
N SER A 7 -14.97 -6.04 -12.99
CA SER A 7 -16.43 -6.01 -12.78
C SER A 7 -16.80 -5.59 -11.35
N LEU A 8 -16.06 -6.07 -10.34
CA LEU A 8 -16.23 -5.64 -8.95
C LEU A 8 -15.83 -4.17 -8.78
N GLY A 9 -14.74 -3.74 -9.41
CA GLY A 9 -14.29 -2.35 -9.39
C GLY A 9 -15.35 -1.40 -9.98
N ASP A 10 -15.96 -1.76 -11.11
CA ASP A 10 -17.05 -1.01 -11.73
C ASP A 10 -18.28 -0.93 -10.82
N LEU A 11 -18.69 -2.05 -10.25
CA LEU A 11 -19.82 -2.13 -9.31
C LEU A 11 -19.56 -1.25 -8.07
N VAL A 12 -18.39 -1.33 -7.48
CA VAL A 12 -18.01 -0.54 -6.28
C VAL A 12 -17.96 0.95 -6.60
N SER A 13 -17.40 1.33 -7.75
CA SER A 13 -17.22 2.74 -8.09
C SER A 13 -18.49 3.38 -8.61
N ASN A 14 -19.20 2.73 -9.54
CA ASN A 14 -20.31 3.34 -10.26
C ASN A 14 -21.68 3.01 -9.65
N GLN A 15 -21.90 1.80 -9.16
CA GLN A 15 -23.20 1.42 -8.60
C GLN A 15 -23.28 1.66 -7.09
N LEU A 16 -22.27 1.28 -6.32
CA LEU A 16 -22.23 1.54 -4.88
C LEU A 16 -21.72 2.96 -4.54
N GLN A 17 -21.20 3.69 -5.50
CA GLN A 17 -20.63 5.03 -5.31
C GLN A 17 -19.68 5.11 -4.10
N ALA A 18 -18.87 4.07 -3.89
CA ALA A 18 -18.01 3.95 -2.71
C ALA A 18 -17.06 5.14 -2.55
N GLY A 19 -16.59 5.72 -3.66
CA GLY A 19 -15.78 6.93 -3.62
C GLY A 19 -16.53 8.13 -3.04
N ALA A 20 -17.75 8.38 -3.48
CA ALA A 20 -18.59 9.46 -2.94
C ALA A 20 -18.93 9.24 -1.47
N PHE A 21 -19.22 7.98 -1.08
CA PHE A 21 -19.47 7.64 0.32
C PHE A 21 -18.25 7.92 1.21
N VAL A 22 -17.06 7.48 0.79
CA VAL A 22 -15.81 7.71 1.52
C VAL A 22 -15.52 9.22 1.61
N TYR A 23 -15.67 9.97 0.51
CA TYR A 23 -15.47 11.41 0.47
C TYR A 23 -16.41 12.14 1.45
N ASN A 24 -17.71 11.85 1.41
CA ASN A 24 -18.70 12.46 2.31
C ASN A 24 -18.45 12.10 3.77
N THR A 25 -18.04 10.86 4.05
CA THR A 25 -17.70 10.41 5.40
C THR A 25 -16.47 11.14 5.94
N LEU A 26 -15.44 11.33 5.10
CA LEU A 26 -14.25 12.08 5.47
C LEU A 26 -14.54 13.56 5.71
N GLN A 27 -15.37 14.18 4.86
CA GLN A 27 -15.80 15.56 5.06
C GLN A 27 -16.61 15.73 6.36
N SER A 28 -17.56 14.84 6.62
CA SER A 28 -18.37 14.89 7.84
C SER A 28 -17.53 14.66 9.11
N ALA A 29 -16.47 13.86 9.02
CA ALA A 29 -15.54 13.62 10.12
C ALA A 29 -14.43 14.70 10.24
N SER A 30 -14.42 15.72 9.39
CA SER A 30 -13.37 16.77 9.32
C SER A 30 -11.95 16.18 9.14
N ILE A 31 -11.84 15.00 8.53
CA ILE A 31 -10.56 14.35 8.25
C ILE A 31 -9.96 14.98 6.99
N SER A 32 -8.70 15.41 7.10
CA SER A 32 -7.99 15.97 5.95
C SER A 32 -7.82 14.93 4.85
N THR A 33 -8.18 15.28 3.61
CA THR A 33 -7.95 14.46 2.42
C THR A 33 -6.46 14.13 2.20
N ALA A 34 -5.57 14.92 2.81
CA ALA A 34 -4.12 14.69 2.78
C ALA A 34 -3.67 13.34 3.41
N ILE A 35 -4.48 12.75 4.30
CA ILE A 35 -4.17 11.46 4.93
C ILE A 35 -4.57 10.29 4.03
N LEU A 36 -5.44 10.50 3.05
CA LEU A 36 -5.98 9.46 2.19
C LEU A 36 -4.92 8.58 1.50
N PRO A 37 -3.84 9.13 0.91
CA PRO A 37 -2.82 8.27 0.28
C PRO A 37 -2.20 7.26 1.26
N ALA A 38 -1.92 7.68 2.49
CA ALA A 38 -1.38 6.79 3.50
C ALA A 38 -2.41 5.72 3.94
N CYS A 39 -3.69 6.08 4.06
CA CYS A 39 -4.77 5.12 4.31
C CYS A 39 -4.92 4.12 3.16
N LEU A 40 -4.90 4.60 1.91
CA LEU A 40 -4.98 3.75 0.72
C LEU A 40 -3.80 2.79 0.60
N PHE A 41 -2.61 3.20 1.03
CA PHE A 41 -1.45 2.33 1.13
C PHE A 41 -1.71 1.14 2.08
N ILE A 42 -2.23 1.41 3.29
CA ILE A 42 -2.52 0.34 4.28
C ILE A 42 -3.66 -0.56 3.79
N VAL A 43 -4.74 0.03 3.26
CA VAL A 43 -5.88 -0.73 2.73
C VAL A 43 -5.43 -1.60 1.56
N GLY A 44 -4.61 -1.05 0.64
CA GLY A 44 -4.03 -1.79 -0.47
C GLY A 44 -3.17 -2.95 -0.01
N ALA A 45 -2.32 -2.74 1.00
CA ALA A 45 -1.48 -3.79 1.57
C ALA A 45 -2.31 -4.89 2.25
N GLY A 46 -3.31 -4.51 3.06
CA GLY A 46 -4.19 -5.47 3.74
C GLY A 46 -5.04 -6.30 2.79
N LEU A 47 -5.62 -5.65 1.77
CA LEU A 47 -6.45 -6.33 0.77
C LEU A 47 -5.61 -7.29 -0.08
N SER A 48 -4.45 -6.84 -0.55
CA SER A 48 -3.56 -7.66 -1.36
C SER A 48 -2.94 -8.82 -0.57
N PHE A 49 -2.59 -8.59 0.70
CA PHE A 49 -2.16 -9.67 1.60
C PHE A 49 -3.24 -10.76 1.74
N SER A 50 -4.50 -10.35 1.91
CA SER A 50 -5.63 -11.27 2.13
C SER A 50 -6.02 -12.03 0.86
N THR A 51 -5.88 -11.40 -0.30
CA THR A 51 -6.27 -12.00 -1.60
C THR A 51 -5.12 -12.72 -2.30
N GLY A 52 -3.87 -12.43 -1.92
CA GLY A 52 -2.67 -12.95 -2.57
C GLY A 52 -2.46 -12.43 -3.99
N THR A 53 -3.02 -11.25 -4.31
CA THR A 53 -2.87 -10.65 -5.64
C THR A 53 -2.88 -9.13 -5.61
N SER A 54 -1.82 -8.51 -6.12
CA SER A 54 -1.76 -7.06 -6.34
C SER A 54 -2.69 -6.62 -7.47
N TRP A 55 -2.82 -7.40 -8.53
CA TRP A 55 -3.65 -7.06 -9.69
C TRP A 55 -5.14 -6.94 -9.35
N GLY A 56 -5.67 -7.86 -8.55
CA GLY A 56 -7.06 -7.80 -8.06
C GLY A 56 -7.30 -6.55 -7.21
N THR A 57 -6.34 -6.21 -6.37
CA THR A 57 -6.38 -5.01 -5.52
C THR A 57 -6.35 -3.73 -6.35
N PHE A 58 -5.53 -3.66 -7.42
CA PHE A 58 -5.53 -2.53 -8.37
C PHE A 58 -6.89 -2.34 -9.02
N GLY A 59 -7.49 -3.44 -9.50
CA GLY A 59 -8.80 -3.41 -10.15
C GLY A 59 -9.92 -2.86 -9.28
N ILE A 60 -9.80 -2.96 -7.96
CA ILE A 60 -10.80 -2.44 -7.01
C ILE A 60 -10.47 -1.02 -6.56
N LEU A 61 -9.24 -0.77 -6.13
CA LEU A 61 -8.89 0.48 -5.47
C LEU A 61 -8.58 1.64 -6.43
N ILE A 62 -8.06 1.39 -7.64
CA ILE A 62 -7.77 2.47 -8.59
C ILE A 62 -9.06 3.17 -9.07
N PRO A 63 -10.12 2.45 -9.51
CA PRO A 63 -11.38 3.10 -9.84
C PRO A 63 -11.98 3.90 -8.67
N MET A 64 -11.84 3.41 -7.44
CA MET A 64 -12.26 4.16 -6.26
C MET A 64 -11.47 5.47 -6.11
N ALA A 65 -10.15 5.44 -6.29
CA ALA A 65 -9.33 6.64 -6.20
C ALA A 65 -9.66 7.67 -7.29
N THR A 66 -9.96 7.22 -8.52
CA THR A 66 -10.36 8.11 -9.63
C THR A 66 -11.71 8.77 -9.39
N SER A 67 -12.61 8.15 -8.61
CA SER A 67 -13.87 8.77 -8.22
C SER A 67 -13.73 9.75 -7.04
N LEU A 68 -12.64 9.66 -6.25
CA LEU A 68 -12.38 10.53 -5.11
C LEU A 68 -11.69 11.85 -5.49
N PHE A 69 -10.86 11.84 -6.53
CA PHE A 69 -10.04 12.99 -6.91
C PHE A 69 -10.25 13.38 -8.37
N PRO A 70 -10.24 14.70 -8.69
CA PRO A 70 -10.32 15.16 -10.07
C PRO A 70 -9.20 14.57 -10.94
N GLU A 71 -9.54 14.28 -12.21
CA GLU A 71 -8.55 13.86 -13.19
C GLU A 71 -7.41 14.86 -13.33
N GLY A 72 -6.18 14.36 -13.42
CA GLY A 72 -4.98 15.19 -13.55
C GLY A 72 -4.52 15.85 -12.25
N SER A 73 -5.20 15.66 -11.12
CA SER A 73 -4.75 16.23 -9.85
C SER A 73 -3.52 15.48 -9.29
N THR A 74 -2.60 16.23 -8.67
CA THR A 74 -1.43 15.65 -7.99
C THR A 74 -1.84 14.62 -6.93
N MET A 75 -2.94 14.89 -6.21
CA MET A 75 -3.46 13.98 -5.19
C MET A 75 -3.93 12.65 -5.77
N LEU A 76 -4.52 12.64 -6.97
CA LEU A 76 -4.89 11.41 -7.66
C LEU A 76 -3.64 10.57 -7.97
N VAL A 77 -2.60 11.19 -8.51
CA VAL A 77 -1.33 10.50 -8.82
C VAL A 77 -0.70 9.91 -7.56
N ILE A 78 -0.64 10.66 -6.47
CA ILE A 78 -0.10 10.19 -5.19
C ILE A 78 -0.95 9.04 -4.65
N SER A 79 -2.28 9.13 -4.74
CA SER A 79 -3.20 8.08 -4.27
C SER A 79 -3.07 6.79 -5.08
N ILE A 80 -2.97 6.88 -6.40
CA ILE A 80 -2.71 5.72 -7.26
C ILE A 80 -1.35 5.11 -6.92
N ALA A 81 -0.31 5.92 -6.78
CA ALA A 81 1.02 5.44 -6.39
C ALA A 81 1.00 4.72 -5.03
N SER A 82 0.25 5.23 -4.06
CA SER A 82 0.11 4.60 -2.74
C SER A 82 -0.63 3.25 -2.80
N ILE A 83 -1.68 3.16 -3.62
CA ILE A 83 -2.40 1.89 -3.87
C ILE A 83 -1.47 0.86 -4.50
N LEU A 84 -0.73 1.25 -5.55
CA LEU A 84 0.21 0.37 -6.22
C LEU A 84 1.28 -0.15 -5.26
N ALA A 85 1.91 0.74 -4.50
CA ALA A 85 2.94 0.37 -3.54
C ALA A 85 2.39 -0.50 -2.40
N GLY A 86 1.23 -0.16 -1.84
CA GLY A 86 0.58 -0.94 -0.79
C GLY A 86 0.21 -2.34 -1.27
N ALA A 87 -0.44 -2.43 -2.42
CA ALA A 87 -0.85 -3.72 -2.97
C ALA A 87 0.35 -4.62 -3.32
N VAL A 88 1.42 -4.07 -3.89
CA VAL A 88 2.65 -4.85 -4.13
C VAL A 88 3.28 -5.30 -2.81
N CYS A 89 3.29 -4.44 -1.79
CA CYS A 89 3.81 -4.79 -0.47
C CYS A 89 3.02 -5.95 0.15
N GLY A 90 1.68 -5.88 0.13
CA GLY A 90 0.82 -6.93 0.68
C GLY A 90 0.94 -8.26 -0.06
N ASP A 91 0.95 -8.21 -1.39
CA ASP A 91 1.16 -9.39 -2.25
C ASP A 91 2.50 -10.08 -1.92
N HIS A 92 3.57 -9.28 -1.81
CA HIS A 92 4.92 -9.77 -1.59
C HIS A 92 5.08 -10.54 -0.27
N ILE A 93 4.34 -10.20 0.78
CA ILE A 93 4.39 -10.89 2.08
C ILE A 93 3.26 -11.90 2.28
N SER A 94 2.36 -12.05 1.31
CA SER A 94 1.24 -12.98 1.41
C SER A 94 1.67 -14.44 1.20
N PRO A 95 1.29 -15.35 2.11
CA PRO A 95 1.59 -16.78 1.95
C PRO A 95 0.78 -17.45 0.83
N ILE A 96 -0.26 -16.81 0.33
CA ILE A 96 -1.11 -17.33 -0.75
C ILE A 96 -0.83 -16.66 -2.11
N SER A 97 0.16 -15.75 -2.15
CA SER A 97 0.55 -15.07 -3.38
C SER A 97 1.26 -16.01 -4.34
N ASP A 98 0.86 -15.95 -5.61
CA ASP A 98 1.49 -16.69 -6.70
C ASP A 98 2.97 -16.26 -6.88
N THR A 99 3.29 -14.98 -6.73
CA THR A 99 4.66 -14.48 -6.82
C THR A 99 5.54 -15.03 -5.72
N THR A 100 5.05 -15.10 -4.48
CA THR A 100 5.77 -15.65 -3.33
C THR A 100 5.95 -17.16 -3.45
N ILE A 101 4.91 -17.87 -3.94
CA ILE A 101 4.98 -19.33 -4.23
C ILE A 101 6.02 -19.60 -5.31
N MET A 102 6.00 -18.84 -6.41
CA MET A 102 6.98 -19.02 -7.49
C MET A 102 8.41 -18.71 -7.04
N ALA A 103 8.61 -17.65 -6.25
CA ALA A 103 9.93 -17.29 -5.72
C ALA A 103 10.50 -18.38 -4.82
N SER A 104 9.73 -18.89 -3.88
CA SER A 104 10.16 -19.97 -2.97
C SER A 104 10.42 -21.27 -3.71
N THR A 105 9.61 -21.62 -4.71
CA THR A 105 9.78 -22.79 -5.56
C THR A 105 11.03 -22.66 -6.42
N GLY A 106 11.26 -21.50 -7.05
CA GLY A 106 12.46 -21.24 -7.85
C GLY A 106 13.75 -21.30 -7.02
N ALA A 107 13.70 -20.79 -5.78
CA ALA A 107 14.81 -20.86 -4.83
C ALA A 107 14.95 -22.23 -4.17
N LYS A 108 14.05 -23.19 -4.41
CA LYS A 108 14.03 -24.53 -3.79
C LYS A 108 14.05 -24.46 -2.25
N CYS A 109 13.39 -23.47 -1.66
CA CYS A 109 13.29 -23.32 -0.21
C CYS A 109 11.86 -23.60 0.29
N ASN A 110 11.74 -23.82 1.60
CA ASN A 110 10.41 -24.01 2.21
C ASN A 110 9.61 -22.70 2.09
N HIS A 111 8.40 -22.79 1.55
CA HIS A 111 7.54 -21.65 1.26
C HIS A 111 7.20 -20.84 2.53
N LEU A 112 6.75 -21.50 3.59
CA LEU A 112 6.39 -20.81 4.83
C LEU A 112 7.60 -20.16 5.52
N TYR A 113 8.76 -20.83 5.44
CA TYR A 113 10.00 -20.24 5.95
C TYR A 113 10.41 -18.99 5.15
N HIS A 114 10.27 -19.01 3.84
CA HIS A 114 10.50 -17.85 2.99
C HIS A 114 9.60 -16.68 3.38
N VAL A 115 8.28 -16.91 3.52
CA VAL A 115 7.31 -15.89 3.92
C VAL A 115 7.66 -15.31 5.29
N THR A 116 7.85 -16.15 6.30
CA THR A 116 8.09 -15.69 7.68
C THR A 116 9.39 -14.91 7.82
N THR A 117 10.42 -15.24 7.06
CA THR A 117 11.69 -14.49 7.08
C THR A 117 11.62 -13.18 6.29
N GLN A 118 10.72 -13.05 5.33
CA GLN A 118 10.54 -11.85 4.50
C GLN A 118 9.71 -10.77 5.20
N ILE A 119 8.70 -11.15 5.97
CA ILE A 119 7.76 -10.23 6.63
C ILE A 119 8.47 -9.13 7.43
N PRO A 120 9.46 -9.38 8.30
CA PRO A 120 10.11 -8.32 9.08
C PRO A 120 10.76 -7.23 8.21
N TYR A 121 11.41 -7.62 7.11
CA TYR A 121 12.03 -6.67 6.19
C TYR A 121 10.99 -5.82 5.46
N ALA A 122 9.93 -6.45 4.98
CA ALA A 122 8.84 -5.76 4.32
C ALA A 122 8.12 -4.76 5.26
N LEU A 123 7.91 -5.12 6.53
CA LEU A 123 7.31 -4.22 7.51
C LEU A 123 8.18 -2.98 7.79
N VAL A 124 9.50 -3.13 7.82
CA VAL A 124 10.43 -2.00 7.95
C VAL A 124 10.26 -1.02 6.78
N VAL A 125 10.25 -1.54 5.55
CA VAL A 125 10.08 -0.72 4.34
C VAL A 125 8.67 -0.13 4.29
N ALA A 126 7.64 -0.92 4.60
CA ALA A 126 6.25 -0.46 4.63
C ALA A 126 6.05 0.71 5.62
N SER A 127 6.70 0.66 6.78
CA SER A 127 6.64 1.75 7.76
C SER A 127 7.27 3.05 7.22
N ALA A 128 8.39 2.96 6.53
CA ALA A 128 9.01 4.11 5.88
C ALA A 128 8.15 4.66 4.72
N CYS A 129 7.55 3.79 3.91
CA CYS A 129 6.62 4.16 2.84
C CYS A 129 5.37 4.85 3.41
N PHE A 130 4.80 4.34 4.49
CA PHE A 130 3.65 4.96 5.15
C PHE A 130 3.93 6.39 5.58
N ILE A 131 5.10 6.63 6.23
CA ILE A 131 5.55 7.99 6.59
C ILE A 131 5.72 8.85 5.32
N GLY A 132 6.31 8.30 4.27
CA GLY A 132 6.46 8.98 2.99
C GLY A 132 5.12 9.39 2.40
N TYR A 133 4.10 8.52 2.37
CA TYR A 133 2.78 8.84 1.84
C TYR A 133 2.00 9.82 2.73
N LEU A 134 2.21 9.84 4.04
CA LEU A 134 1.70 10.92 4.88
C LEU A 134 2.28 12.26 4.44
N VAL A 135 3.60 12.36 4.31
CA VAL A 135 4.26 13.60 3.86
C VAL A 135 3.83 13.98 2.44
N ALA A 136 3.71 13.01 1.53
CA ALA A 136 3.24 13.26 0.17
C ALA A 136 1.86 13.88 0.11
N GLY A 137 0.94 13.40 0.94
CA GLY A 137 -0.42 13.93 1.01
C GLY A 137 -0.48 15.37 1.49
N PHE A 138 0.37 15.77 2.45
CA PHE A 138 0.40 17.14 2.96
C PHE A 138 1.18 18.11 2.08
N THR A 139 2.29 17.67 1.50
CA THR A 139 3.24 18.56 0.81
C THR A 139 3.11 18.54 -0.71
N GLN A 140 2.59 17.45 -1.27
CA GLN A 140 2.51 17.17 -2.70
C GLN A 140 3.85 17.39 -3.44
N ASN A 141 4.96 17.26 -2.72
CA ASN A 141 6.31 17.45 -3.24
C ASN A 141 7.07 16.13 -3.27
N VAL A 142 7.38 15.65 -4.48
CA VAL A 142 8.01 14.35 -4.70
C VAL A 142 9.40 14.28 -4.08
N LEU A 143 10.23 15.32 -4.24
CA LEU A 143 11.60 15.33 -3.73
C LEU A 143 11.63 15.26 -2.21
N LEU A 144 10.77 16.06 -1.56
CA LEU A 144 10.66 16.07 -0.10
C LEU A 144 10.16 14.71 0.41
N THR A 145 9.17 14.14 -0.25
CA THR A 145 8.62 12.82 0.08
C THR A 145 9.67 11.72 0.03
N LEU A 146 10.43 11.66 -1.07
CA LEU A 146 11.50 10.67 -1.23
C LEU A 146 12.59 10.85 -0.18
N PHE A 147 12.99 12.10 0.08
CA PHE A 147 13.99 12.40 1.09
C PHE A 147 13.53 11.93 2.49
N VAL A 148 12.30 12.26 2.90
CA VAL A 148 11.76 11.86 4.20
C VAL A 148 11.60 10.34 4.28
N ALA A 149 11.11 9.68 3.24
CA ALA A 149 10.98 8.22 3.22
C ALA A 149 12.36 7.54 3.36
N PHE A 150 13.38 8.04 2.67
CA PHE A 150 14.74 7.52 2.76
C PHE A 150 15.35 7.73 4.16
N VAL A 151 15.21 8.94 4.70
CA VAL A 151 15.72 9.25 6.06
C VAL A 151 15.00 8.41 7.10
N SER A 152 13.67 8.26 7.01
CA SER A 152 12.91 7.42 7.94
C SER A 152 13.35 5.95 7.88
N LEU A 153 13.60 5.42 6.69
CA LEU A 153 14.14 4.06 6.52
C LEU A 153 15.50 3.90 7.20
N CYS A 154 16.42 4.85 6.98
CA CYS A 154 17.74 4.83 7.62
C CYS A 154 17.62 4.87 9.16
N ILE A 155 16.74 5.71 9.69
CA ILE A 155 16.50 5.82 11.13
C ILE A 155 15.95 4.50 11.68
N ILE A 156 14.95 3.90 11.04
CA ILE A 156 14.35 2.64 11.49
C ILE A 156 15.41 1.53 11.53
N ILE A 157 16.22 1.39 10.47
CA ILE A 157 17.29 0.39 10.41
C ILE A 157 18.34 0.65 11.50
N PHE A 158 18.72 1.91 11.72
CA PHE A 158 19.69 2.28 12.76
C PHE A 158 19.18 1.92 14.15
N VAL A 159 17.91 2.23 14.46
CA VAL A 159 17.27 1.89 15.74
C VAL A 159 17.24 0.38 15.95
N ILE A 160 16.82 -0.40 14.94
CA ILE A 160 16.81 -1.86 15.02
C ILE A 160 18.22 -2.41 15.32
N ARG A 161 19.24 -1.90 14.63
CA ARG A 161 20.63 -2.31 14.84
C ARG A 161 21.12 -2.01 16.27
N LEU A 162 20.76 -0.85 16.81
CA LEU A 162 21.11 -0.51 18.21
C LEU A 162 20.44 -1.45 19.20
N TYR A 163 19.19 -1.81 18.96
CA TYR A 163 18.43 -2.71 19.83
C TYR A 163 19.04 -4.13 19.82
N GLN A 164 19.40 -4.64 18.66
CA GLN A 164 20.07 -5.94 18.54
C GLN A 164 21.41 -5.98 19.26
N LYS A 165 22.20 -4.90 19.18
CA LYS A 165 23.50 -4.80 19.87
C LYS A 165 23.37 -4.78 21.39
N LYS A 166 22.24 -4.31 21.92
CA LYS A 166 21.98 -4.25 23.38
C LYS A 166 21.47 -5.60 23.94
N SER A 167 20.90 -6.44 23.07
CA SER A 167 20.31 -7.75 23.43
C SER A 167 21.29 -8.92 23.24
N SER A 168 22.44 -8.68 22.64
CA SER A 168 23.57 -9.61 22.47
C SER A 168 24.67 -9.35 23.50
#